data_fb3406f22b05d7f4845b84608fdd4358
#
_entry.id   fb3406f22b05d7f4845b84608fdd4358
#
_cell.length_a   1.000
_cell.length_b   1.000
_cell.length_c   1.000
_cell.angle_alpha   90.00
_cell.angle_beta   90.00
_cell.angle_gamma   90.00
#
_symmetry.space_group_name_H-M   'P 1'
#
loop_
_entity.id
_entity.type
_entity.pdbx_description
1 polymer ?
#
loop_
_entity_poly.entity_id
_entity_poly.type
_entity_poly.pdbx_seq_one_letter_code
_entity_poly.pdbx_strand_id
1 'polypeptide(L)'
;MKKNKNIFMASVLLLSLGLASCTDSFLDVTSKTESSTGTFYKTEKDAYRALIGCYDGWRQTSSAMMVGFYMASEVMSAECFGATGNADGRGYQAIDRFDISQSPADLNLYEGDWKNYYAGVYRCNELIAHEEQIVWNESDSKRGIYMGECRTLRALLYLDMVRLWGNIPLFLEPVNENRAPSPAKEVFSAIFTDLKYAIENIPGDAYPKADYTKNDGHITKYAAEALLARAYLFYTGYYGEEPVEVTRAEALAAVEDVIASGEYGLVPQFKNLWPASSAKVAEKG
;
A
#
# COMPACT_ATOMS: atom_id res chain seq x y z
N MET A 1 50.43 59.17 12.04
CA MET A 1 49.88 57.98 12.76
C MET A 1 48.36 57.97 12.94
N LYS A 2 47.64 59.07 12.93
CA LYS A 2 46.15 59.08 13.07
C LYS A 2 45.35 58.57 11.83
N LYS A 3 45.87 58.75 10.63
CA LYS A 3 45.17 58.39 9.36
C LYS A 3 45.06 56.90 9.19
N ASN A 4 46.03 56.08 9.60
CA ASN A 4 46.02 54.62 9.46
C ASN A 4 45.10 53.90 10.47
N LYS A 5 44.84 54.52 11.64
CA LYS A 5 43.91 53.96 12.65
C LYS A 5 42.45 54.02 12.14
N ASN A 6 42.09 55.09 11.45
CA ASN A 6 40.73 55.27 10.94
C ASN A 6 40.44 54.31 9.76
N ILE A 7 41.44 54.01 8.93
CA ILE A 7 41.29 53.00 7.83
C ILE A 7 41.17 51.61 8.41
N PHE A 8 41.93 51.26 9.44
CA PHE A 8 41.84 49.94 10.08
C PHE A 8 40.52 49.75 10.82
N MET A 9 40.00 50.77 11.51
CA MET A 9 38.68 50.76 12.16
C MET A 9 37.56 50.65 11.15
N ALA A 10 37.63 51.31 9.97
CA ALA A 10 36.63 51.23 8.91
C ALA A 10 36.64 49.84 8.27
N SER A 11 37.81 49.21 8.08
CA SER A 11 37.93 47.85 7.55
C SER A 11 37.37 46.78 8.52
N VAL A 12 37.59 46.92 9.83
CA VAL A 12 37.01 46.01 10.81
C VAL A 12 35.51 46.15 10.93
N LEU A 13 34.94 47.39 10.77
CA LEU A 13 33.50 47.62 10.78
C LEU A 13 32.82 47.07 9.51
N LEU A 14 33.47 47.12 8.34
CA LEU A 14 32.99 46.50 7.12
C LEU A 14 33.02 44.98 7.14
N LEU A 15 34.03 44.38 7.80
CA LEU A 15 34.08 42.92 7.99
C LEU A 15 33.02 42.39 8.97
N SER A 16 32.66 43.19 10.00
CA SER A 16 31.63 42.79 10.98
C SER A 16 30.19 42.86 10.42
N LEU A 17 29.94 43.68 9.42
CA LEU A 17 28.65 43.78 8.73
C LEU A 17 28.44 42.58 7.76
N GLY A 18 29.49 41.92 7.30
CA GLY A 18 29.42 40.76 6.42
C GLY A 18 29.07 39.44 7.14
N LEU A 19 29.16 39.38 8.46
CA LEU A 19 28.91 38.17 9.25
C LEU A 19 27.49 38.06 9.81
N ALA A 20 26.65 39.08 9.60
CA ALA A 20 25.27 39.08 10.08
C ALA A 20 24.25 38.62 9.02
N SER A 21 24.70 38.08 7.88
CA SER A 21 23.85 37.77 6.71
C SER A 21 23.61 36.28 6.51
N CYS A 22 23.42 35.51 7.57
CA CYS A 22 22.84 34.16 7.45
C CYS A 22 21.93 33.95 8.66
N THR A 23 20.72 34.47 8.57
CA THR A 23 19.63 33.90 9.35
C THR A 23 19.11 32.69 8.56
N ASP A 24 19.11 31.52 9.19
CA ASP A 24 18.62 30.25 8.60
C ASP A 24 17.23 30.41 7.95
N SER A 25 16.44 31.38 8.45
CA SER A 25 15.12 31.72 7.88
C SER A 25 15.13 32.34 6.48
N PHE A 26 16.28 32.86 5.98
CA PHE A 26 16.36 33.41 4.61
C PHE A 26 16.49 32.30 3.54
N LEU A 27 17.02 31.14 3.93
CA LEU A 27 17.14 29.98 3.04
C LEU A 27 15.95 29.02 3.17
N ASP A 28 15.09 29.24 4.13
CA ASP A 28 13.88 28.44 4.37
C ASP A 28 12.73 28.92 3.47
N VAL A 29 12.99 28.88 2.16
CA VAL A 29 11.97 29.22 1.14
C VAL A 29 11.09 28.00 0.96
N THR A 30 9.91 28.02 1.57
CA THR A 30 8.86 27.03 1.27
C THR A 30 8.59 27.06 -0.23
N SER A 31 8.85 25.98 -0.94
CA SER A 31 8.56 25.86 -2.35
C SER A 31 7.09 26.19 -2.61
N LYS A 32 6.81 27.21 -3.41
CA LYS A 32 5.44 27.59 -3.78
C LYS A 32 4.88 26.70 -4.92
N THR A 33 5.72 25.90 -5.51
CA THR A 33 5.39 25.05 -6.68
C THR A 33 5.40 23.57 -6.37
N GLU A 34 6.04 23.14 -5.27
CA GLU A 34 6.06 21.76 -4.83
C GLU A 34 5.26 21.62 -3.53
N SER A 35 4.36 20.64 -3.51
CA SER A 35 3.63 20.27 -2.29
C SER A 35 4.61 19.57 -1.34
N SER A 36 5.08 20.27 -0.30
CA SER A 36 5.79 19.61 0.81
C SER A 36 4.78 18.87 1.69
N THR A 37 5.22 17.87 2.43
CA THR A 37 4.40 17.15 3.43
C THR A 37 3.69 18.11 4.39
N GLY A 38 4.31 19.24 4.74
CA GLY A 38 3.70 20.26 5.59
C GLY A 38 2.60 21.11 4.95
N THR A 39 2.50 21.14 3.60
CA THR A 39 1.49 21.90 2.84
C THR A 39 0.46 21.00 2.17
N PHE A 40 0.75 19.72 2.02
CA PHE A 40 -0.16 18.67 1.58
C PHE A 40 -1.04 18.22 2.76
N TYR A 41 -1.90 17.30 2.65
CA TYR A 41 -2.78 16.76 3.70
C TYR A 41 -3.60 17.85 4.44
N LYS A 42 -4.11 18.87 3.74
CA LYS A 42 -4.94 19.91 4.36
C LYS A 42 -6.43 19.74 4.09
N THR A 43 -6.79 19.16 2.97
CA THR A 43 -8.16 19.05 2.50
C THR A 43 -8.53 17.61 2.14
N GLU A 44 -9.83 17.32 2.13
CA GLU A 44 -10.35 16.03 1.66
C GLU A 44 -9.90 15.72 0.21
N LYS A 45 -9.71 16.74 -0.63
CA LYS A 45 -9.13 16.56 -1.97
C LYS A 45 -7.67 16.08 -1.93
N ASP A 46 -6.90 16.54 -0.94
CA ASP A 46 -5.52 16.06 -0.76
C ASP A 46 -5.51 14.63 -0.25
N ALA A 47 -6.43 14.28 0.66
CA ALA A 47 -6.64 12.90 1.09
C ALA A 47 -6.94 11.97 -0.10
N TYR A 48 -7.85 12.39 -1.00
CA TYR A 48 -8.15 11.62 -2.21
C TYR A 48 -6.92 11.42 -3.09
N ARG A 49 -6.12 12.46 -3.30
CA ARG A 49 -4.87 12.36 -4.09
C ARG A 49 -3.86 11.42 -3.45
N ALA A 50 -3.73 11.47 -2.11
CA ALA A 50 -2.88 10.56 -1.36
C ALA A 50 -3.37 9.12 -1.49
N LEU A 51 -4.69 8.89 -1.40
CA LEU A 51 -5.31 7.59 -1.61
C LEU A 51 -5.01 7.02 -3.00
N ILE A 52 -5.11 7.83 -4.06
CA ILE A 52 -4.68 7.41 -5.41
C ILE A 52 -3.20 7.03 -5.42
N GLY A 53 -2.36 7.73 -4.65
CA GLY A 53 -0.96 7.35 -4.44
C GLY A 53 -0.80 5.97 -3.78
N CYS A 54 -1.70 5.60 -2.85
CA CYS A 54 -1.72 4.27 -2.25
C CYS A 54 -2.12 3.17 -3.27
N TYR A 55 -3.12 3.43 -4.10
CA TYR A 55 -3.49 2.55 -5.21
C TYR A 55 -2.34 2.37 -6.21
N ASP A 56 -1.63 3.45 -6.55
CA ASP A 56 -0.45 3.34 -7.40
C ASP A 56 0.66 2.53 -6.72
N GLY A 57 0.85 2.66 -5.41
CA GLY A 57 1.76 1.83 -4.63
C GLY A 57 1.45 0.33 -4.79
N TRP A 58 0.20 -0.06 -4.67
CA TRP A 58 -0.24 -1.42 -4.92
C TRP A 58 -0.04 -1.83 -6.40
N ARG A 59 -0.43 -0.98 -7.35
CA ARG A 59 -0.22 -1.24 -8.78
C ARG A 59 1.25 -1.54 -9.13
N GLN A 60 2.19 -0.88 -8.45
CA GLN A 60 3.63 -1.09 -8.68
C GLN A 60 4.09 -2.51 -8.30
N THR A 61 3.42 -3.19 -7.37
CA THR A 61 3.76 -4.57 -7.00
C THR A 61 3.38 -5.60 -8.07
N SER A 62 2.55 -5.20 -9.04
CA SER A 62 2.13 -6.03 -10.18
C SER A 62 2.66 -5.51 -11.51
N SER A 63 3.64 -4.61 -11.50
CA SER A 63 4.23 -4.06 -12.73
C SER A 63 5.08 -5.11 -13.45
N ALA A 64 5.15 -4.99 -14.78
CA ALA A 64 5.86 -5.94 -15.63
C ALA A 64 7.31 -6.18 -15.16
N MET A 65 7.76 -7.42 -15.21
CA MET A 65 9.10 -7.92 -14.83
C MET A 65 9.35 -8.04 -13.31
N MET A 66 8.33 -7.87 -12.48
CA MET A 66 8.43 -8.12 -11.04
C MET A 66 8.01 -9.55 -10.70
N VAL A 67 8.71 -10.17 -9.77
CA VAL A 67 8.37 -11.51 -9.23
C VAL A 67 7.47 -11.33 -8.00
N GLY A 68 6.38 -10.60 -8.18
CA GLY A 68 5.41 -10.36 -7.12
C GLY A 68 4.65 -11.64 -6.72
N PHE A 69 3.76 -11.49 -5.74
CA PHE A 69 3.02 -12.62 -5.19
C PHE A 69 2.35 -13.49 -6.25
N TYR A 70 1.69 -12.91 -7.25
CA TYR A 70 1.00 -13.67 -8.30
C TYR A 70 1.97 -14.51 -9.13
N MET A 71 3.06 -13.90 -9.60
CA MET A 71 4.04 -14.61 -10.42
C MET A 71 4.71 -15.75 -9.66
N ALA A 72 5.13 -15.48 -8.42
CA ALA A 72 5.73 -16.49 -7.55
C ALA A 72 4.75 -17.64 -7.29
N SER A 73 3.49 -17.34 -6.94
CA SER A 73 2.49 -18.36 -6.62
C SER A 73 2.16 -19.25 -7.82
N GLU A 74 1.99 -18.68 -9.03
CA GLU A 74 1.70 -19.44 -10.24
C GLU A 74 2.85 -20.39 -10.62
N VAL A 75 4.09 -19.91 -10.51
CA VAL A 75 5.27 -20.73 -10.81
C VAL A 75 5.51 -21.78 -9.74
N MET A 76 5.35 -21.44 -8.45
CA MET A 76 5.55 -22.39 -7.33
C MET A 76 4.44 -23.44 -7.22
N SER A 77 3.25 -23.16 -7.74
CA SER A 77 2.12 -24.10 -7.75
C SER A 77 2.20 -25.13 -8.88
N ALA A 78 3.19 -25.03 -9.76
CA ALA A 78 3.35 -25.84 -10.97
C ALA A 78 2.23 -25.64 -12.02
N GLU A 79 1.42 -24.57 -11.89
CA GLU A 79 0.43 -24.20 -12.91
C GLU A 79 1.09 -23.51 -14.11
N CYS A 80 2.26 -22.89 -13.90
CA CYS A 80 3.07 -22.25 -14.93
C CYS A 80 4.52 -22.74 -14.88
N PHE A 81 5.15 -22.87 -16.06
CA PHE A 81 6.59 -23.13 -16.14
C PHE A 81 7.38 -21.84 -15.81
N GLY A 82 8.46 -22.00 -15.06
CA GLY A 82 9.35 -20.87 -14.72
C GLY A 82 10.05 -20.25 -15.93
N ALA A 83 10.31 -21.02 -16.99
CA ALA A 83 10.85 -20.54 -18.27
C ALA A 83 10.90 -21.64 -19.32
N THR A 84 11.11 -21.27 -20.59
CA THR A 84 11.08 -22.18 -21.74
C THR A 84 12.43 -22.83 -22.06
N GLY A 85 13.54 -22.37 -21.51
CA GLY A 85 14.87 -22.89 -21.80
C GLY A 85 15.93 -22.51 -20.76
N ASN A 86 17.09 -23.20 -20.82
CA ASN A 86 18.14 -23.07 -19.81
C ASN A 86 18.80 -21.67 -19.71
N ALA A 87 18.66 -20.85 -20.72
CA ALA A 87 19.23 -19.50 -20.76
C ALA A 87 18.19 -18.39 -20.57
N ASP A 88 16.91 -18.76 -20.51
CA ASP A 88 15.79 -17.83 -20.44
C ASP A 88 15.22 -17.81 -19.01
N GLY A 89 14.95 -16.63 -18.48
CA GLY A 89 14.25 -16.45 -17.21
C GLY A 89 14.86 -17.21 -16.02
N ARG A 90 16.19 -17.21 -15.84
CA ARG A 90 16.87 -17.99 -14.79
C ARG A 90 16.28 -17.83 -13.39
N GLY A 91 15.77 -16.63 -13.08
CA GLY A 91 15.11 -16.35 -11.83
C GLY A 91 13.84 -17.16 -11.64
N TYR A 92 12.99 -17.19 -12.64
CA TYR A 92 11.75 -17.98 -12.60
C TYR A 92 12.04 -19.49 -12.58
N GLN A 93 13.09 -19.95 -13.26
CA GLN A 93 13.52 -21.33 -13.19
C GLN A 93 13.97 -21.75 -11.78
N ALA A 94 14.66 -20.84 -11.08
CA ALA A 94 15.08 -21.11 -9.70
C ALA A 94 13.86 -21.25 -8.77
N ILE A 95 12.84 -20.42 -8.96
CA ILE A 95 11.58 -20.50 -8.22
C ILE A 95 10.85 -21.81 -8.56
N ASP A 96 10.67 -22.11 -9.86
CA ASP A 96 10.00 -23.31 -10.36
C ASP A 96 10.59 -24.62 -9.82
N ARG A 97 11.91 -24.67 -9.72
CA ARG A 97 12.66 -25.82 -9.21
C ARG A 97 12.90 -25.82 -7.71
N PHE A 98 12.44 -24.79 -7.00
CA PHE A 98 12.79 -24.57 -5.58
C PHE A 98 14.31 -24.65 -5.34
N ASP A 99 15.09 -24.07 -6.28
CA ASP A 99 16.54 -24.17 -6.27
C ASP A 99 17.17 -23.20 -5.26
N ILE A 100 17.47 -23.74 -4.07
CA ILE A 100 18.13 -23.02 -2.97
C ILE A 100 19.65 -22.87 -3.17
N SER A 101 20.23 -23.48 -4.19
CA SER A 101 21.68 -23.40 -4.48
C SER A 101 22.06 -22.08 -5.15
N GLN A 102 21.09 -21.38 -5.72
CA GLN A 102 21.31 -20.09 -6.36
C GLN A 102 21.53 -19.02 -5.29
N SER A 103 22.66 -18.30 -5.40
CA SER A 103 22.93 -17.20 -4.48
C SER A 103 21.89 -16.07 -4.66
N PRO A 104 21.28 -15.57 -3.59
CA PRO A 104 20.43 -14.38 -3.66
C PRO A 104 21.16 -13.17 -4.25
N ALA A 105 22.49 -13.08 -4.06
CA ALA A 105 23.31 -12.01 -4.62
C ALA A 105 23.41 -12.10 -6.16
N ASP A 106 23.36 -13.31 -6.72
CA ASP A 106 23.44 -13.52 -8.15
C ASP A 106 22.10 -13.36 -8.86
N LEU A 107 21.01 -13.63 -8.15
CA LEU A 107 19.67 -13.65 -8.71
C LEU A 107 18.69 -12.68 -8.07
N ASN A 108 19.08 -11.82 -7.17
CA ASN A 108 18.28 -10.82 -6.43
C ASN A 108 16.83 -10.62 -6.94
N LEU A 109 16.06 -11.70 -6.93
CA LEU A 109 14.78 -11.84 -7.61
C LEU A 109 13.71 -10.93 -7.03
N TYR A 110 13.77 -10.71 -5.72
CA TYR A 110 12.72 -10.06 -4.98
C TYR A 110 13.05 -8.64 -4.51
N GLU A 111 14.23 -8.10 -4.84
CA GLU A 111 14.61 -6.75 -4.38
C GLU A 111 13.64 -5.68 -4.88
N GLY A 112 13.26 -5.76 -6.15
CA GLY A 112 12.32 -4.83 -6.76
C GLY A 112 10.95 -4.91 -6.10
N ASP A 113 10.45 -6.13 -5.91
CA ASP A 113 9.16 -6.37 -5.25
C ASP A 113 9.17 -5.90 -3.81
N TRP A 114 10.20 -6.26 -3.05
CA TRP A 114 10.38 -5.80 -1.68
C TRP A 114 10.31 -4.28 -1.56
N LYS A 115 11.04 -3.57 -2.41
CA LYS A 115 11.03 -2.10 -2.44
C LYS A 115 9.65 -1.53 -2.78
N ASN A 116 8.97 -2.12 -3.77
CA ASN A 116 7.66 -1.66 -4.20
C ASN A 116 6.58 -1.91 -3.13
N TYR A 117 6.58 -3.08 -2.50
CA TYR A 117 5.66 -3.37 -1.40
C TYR A 117 5.83 -2.37 -0.25
N TYR A 118 7.07 -2.15 0.22
CA TYR A 118 7.31 -1.19 1.31
C TYR A 118 7.07 0.25 0.90
N ALA A 119 7.30 0.63 -0.35
CA ALA A 119 6.92 1.95 -0.86
C ALA A 119 5.39 2.15 -0.83
N GLY A 120 4.63 1.10 -1.17
CA GLY A 120 3.17 1.09 -1.04
C GLY A 120 2.72 1.23 0.41
N VAL A 121 3.30 0.44 1.32
CA VAL A 121 3.04 0.53 2.78
C VAL A 121 3.36 1.92 3.31
N TYR A 122 4.50 2.50 2.93
CA TYR A 122 4.89 3.85 3.35
C TYR A 122 3.86 4.90 2.93
N ARG A 123 3.36 4.84 1.69
CA ARG A 123 2.30 5.76 1.20
C ARG A 123 1.01 5.63 2.01
N CYS A 124 0.61 4.41 2.37
CA CYS A 124 -0.55 4.19 3.23
C CYS A 124 -0.31 4.77 4.63
N ASN A 125 0.86 4.53 5.21
CA ASN A 125 1.23 5.07 6.51
C ASN A 125 1.25 6.60 6.53
N GLU A 126 1.75 7.24 5.46
CA GLU A 126 1.72 8.70 5.30
C GLU A 126 0.29 9.25 5.35
N LEU A 127 -0.64 8.66 4.59
CA LEU A 127 -2.02 9.11 4.61
C LEU A 127 -2.66 8.92 5.99
N ILE A 128 -2.45 7.76 6.63
CA ILE A 128 -3.00 7.47 7.95
C ILE A 128 -2.42 8.41 9.02
N ALA A 129 -1.12 8.69 9.00
CA ALA A 129 -0.47 9.56 9.98
C ALA A 129 -0.94 11.02 9.88
N HIS A 130 -1.40 11.43 8.71
CA HIS A 130 -1.87 12.80 8.48
C HIS A 130 -3.40 12.95 8.56
N GLU A 131 -4.13 11.90 8.87
CA GLU A 131 -5.60 11.87 8.90
C GLU A 131 -6.22 13.03 9.69
N GLU A 132 -5.68 13.31 10.89
CA GLU A 132 -6.20 14.35 11.79
C GLU A 132 -5.83 15.80 11.35
N GLN A 133 -4.94 15.96 10.39
CA GLN A 133 -4.56 17.28 9.83
C GLN A 133 -5.47 17.69 8.70
N ILE A 134 -6.25 16.77 8.16
CA ILE A 134 -7.13 16.97 7.02
C ILE A 134 -8.43 17.60 7.51
N VAL A 135 -8.82 18.71 6.88
CA VAL A 135 -10.16 19.29 7.06
C VAL A 135 -11.14 18.50 6.20
N TRP A 136 -11.91 17.65 6.86
CA TRP A 136 -12.94 16.83 6.22
C TRP A 136 -14.24 17.61 6.04
N ASN A 137 -15.01 17.28 5.02
CA ASN A 137 -16.32 17.88 4.79
C ASN A 137 -17.29 17.43 5.90
N GLU A 138 -17.92 18.38 6.57
CA GLU A 138 -18.83 18.08 7.69
C GLU A 138 -20.17 17.43 7.26
N SER A 139 -20.66 17.77 6.06
CA SER A 139 -21.96 17.31 5.57
C SER A 139 -21.92 16.03 4.75
N ASP A 140 -20.79 15.71 4.13
CA ASP A 140 -20.58 14.53 3.27
C ASP A 140 -19.14 14.07 3.38
N SER A 141 -18.71 13.74 4.58
CA SER A 141 -17.33 13.34 4.87
C SER A 141 -17.00 12.01 4.20
N LYS A 142 -15.93 11.99 3.43
CA LYS A 142 -15.35 10.77 2.87
C LYS A 142 -14.26 10.16 3.75
N ARG A 143 -14.08 10.67 4.98
CA ARG A 143 -13.02 10.21 5.90
C ARG A 143 -13.03 8.70 6.07
N GLY A 144 -14.14 8.13 6.52
CA GLY A 144 -14.25 6.68 6.75
C GLY A 144 -14.00 5.86 5.50
N ILE A 145 -14.49 6.33 4.35
CA ILE A 145 -14.30 5.65 3.06
C ILE A 145 -12.81 5.66 2.66
N TYR A 146 -12.19 6.84 2.58
CA TYR A 146 -10.79 6.95 2.12
C TYR A 146 -9.80 6.28 3.07
N MET A 147 -10.04 6.39 4.37
CA MET A 147 -9.21 5.71 5.38
C MET A 147 -9.42 4.20 5.37
N GLY A 148 -10.65 3.73 5.14
CA GLY A 148 -10.96 2.31 4.99
C GLY A 148 -10.29 1.70 3.75
N GLU A 149 -10.36 2.38 2.61
CA GLU A 149 -9.67 1.97 1.39
C GLU A 149 -8.14 1.91 1.59
N CYS A 150 -7.57 2.96 2.19
CA CYS A 150 -6.13 3.04 2.49
C CYS A 150 -5.66 1.89 3.38
N ARG A 151 -6.42 1.58 4.45
CA ARG A 151 -6.12 0.48 5.35
C ARG A 151 -6.28 -0.88 4.67
N THR A 152 -7.28 -1.05 3.82
CA THR A 152 -7.43 -2.28 3.03
C THR A 152 -6.25 -2.49 2.08
N LEU A 153 -5.76 -1.42 1.43
CA LEU A 153 -4.56 -1.50 0.59
C LEU A 153 -3.33 -1.89 1.41
N ARG A 154 -3.13 -1.32 2.61
CA ARG A 154 -2.03 -1.69 3.49
C ARG A 154 -2.12 -3.14 3.94
N ALA A 155 -3.31 -3.59 4.31
CA ALA A 155 -3.58 -4.99 4.66
C ALA A 155 -3.28 -5.95 3.50
N LEU A 156 -3.67 -5.59 2.27
CA LEU A 156 -3.41 -6.39 1.08
C LEU A 156 -1.90 -6.50 0.79
N LEU A 157 -1.17 -5.39 0.86
CA LEU A 157 0.29 -5.38 0.70
C LEU A 157 0.96 -6.28 1.74
N TYR A 158 0.60 -6.14 3.01
CA TYR A 158 1.15 -6.99 4.07
C TYR A 158 0.74 -8.46 3.93
N LEU A 159 -0.49 -8.75 3.48
CA LEU A 159 -0.93 -10.12 3.26
C LEU A 159 -0.10 -10.82 2.19
N ASP A 160 0.22 -10.14 1.09
CA ASP A 160 1.09 -10.68 0.06
C ASP A 160 2.50 -10.91 0.62
N MET A 161 3.06 -9.91 1.30
CA MET A 161 4.41 -9.98 1.86
C MET A 161 4.56 -11.10 2.90
N VAL A 162 3.63 -11.23 3.84
CA VAL A 162 3.72 -12.24 4.89
C VAL A 162 3.58 -13.66 4.36
N ARG A 163 2.82 -13.84 3.28
CA ARG A 163 2.71 -15.14 2.59
C ARG A 163 3.96 -15.49 1.79
N LEU A 164 4.64 -14.49 1.21
CA LEU A 164 5.89 -14.69 0.46
C LEU A 164 7.09 -14.93 1.38
N TRP A 165 7.24 -14.13 2.42
CA TRP A 165 8.49 -14.04 3.19
C TRP A 165 8.36 -14.40 4.66
N GLY A 166 7.16 -14.64 5.16
CA GLY A 166 6.93 -14.99 6.57
C GLY A 166 7.16 -13.80 7.50
N ASN A 167 8.22 -13.87 8.32
CA ASN A 167 8.58 -12.78 9.23
C ASN A 167 9.16 -11.60 8.44
N ILE A 168 8.54 -10.44 8.57
CA ILE A 168 8.90 -9.22 7.84
C ILE A 168 8.86 -7.99 8.76
N PRO A 169 9.63 -6.93 8.51
CA PRO A 169 9.51 -5.69 9.25
C PRO A 169 8.10 -5.12 9.19
N LEU A 170 7.48 -4.87 10.33
CA LEU A 170 6.15 -4.27 10.42
C LEU A 170 6.27 -2.76 10.69
N PHE A 171 5.83 -1.95 9.73
CA PHE A 171 5.75 -0.50 9.82
C PHE A 171 4.30 -0.05 9.78
N LEU A 172 3.83 0.56 10.87
CA LEU A 172 2.49 1.15 10.97
C LEU A 172 2.54 2.68 10.96
N GLU A 173 3.74 3.23 10.86
CA GLU A 173 4.05 4.67 10.80
C GLU A 173 5.00 4.95 9.63
N PRO A 174 5.00 6.19 9.09
CA PRO A 174 5.86 6.56 7.98
C PRO A 174 7.29 6.87 8.44
N VAL A 175 8.02 5.84 8.86
CA VAL A 175 9.40 5.94 9.33
C VAL A 175 10.37 5.42 8.28
N ASN A 176 11.57 6.00 8.22
CA ASN A 176 12.67 5.56 7.37
C ASN A 176 13.80 5.04 8.25
N GLU A 177 13.65 3.80 8.71
CA GLU A 177 14.60 3.14 9.58
C GLU A 177 14.78 1.67 9.20
N ASN A 178 15.89 1.08 9.59
CA ASN A 178 16.07 -0.36 9.52
C ASN A 178 15.42 -1.00 10.76
N ARG A 179 14.50 -1.93 10.53
CA ARG A 179 13.79 -2.67 11.59
C ARG A 179 13.98 -4.17 11.40
N ALA A 180 14.18 -4.88 12.50
CA ALA A 180 14.21 -6.34 12.48
C ALA A 180 12.84 -6.89 12.03
N PRO A 181 12.80 -8.09 11.39
CA PRO A 181 11.54 -8.73 11.05
C PRO A 181 10.68 -8.98 12.30
N SER A 182 9.43 -8.58 12.23
CA SER A 182 8.39 -8.94 13.22
C SER A 182 7.91 -10.37 12.96
N PRO A 183 7.46 -11.10 13.98
CA PRO A 183 6.79 -12.37 13.80
C PRO A 183 5.60 -12.25 12.84
N ALA A 184 5.42 -13.22 11.94
CA ALA A 184 4.34 -13.19 10.96
C ALA A 184 2.95 -13.03 11.60
N LYS A 185 2.73 -13.60 12.79
CA LYS A 185 1.47 -13.44 13.53
C LYS A 185 1.16 -11.99 13.91
N GLU A 186 2.18 -11.19 14.25
CA GLU A 186 2.00 -9.75 14.52
C GLU A 186 1.62 -8.99 13.24
N VAL A 187 2.17 -9.40 12.11
CA VAL A 187 1.79 -8.84 10.80
C VAL A 187 0.33 -9.17 10.47
N PHE A 188 -0.11 -10.41 10.74
CA PHE A 188 -1.52 -10.78 10.57
C PHE A 188 -2.45 -10.02 11.52
N SER A 189 -2.03 -9.76 12.75
CA SER A 189 -2.78 -8.91 13.70
C SER A 189 -3.03 -7.51 13.12
N ALA A 190 -2.01 -6.89 12.53
CA ALA A 190 -2.15 -5.60 11.86
C ALA A 190 -3.08 -5.68 10.64
N ILE A 191 -2.97 -6.75 9.83
CA ILE A 191 -3.86 -6.99 8.68
C ILE A 191 -5.32 -7.06 9.12
N PHE A 192 -5.64 -7.86 10.13
CA PHE A 192 -7.01 -8.00 10.63
C PHE A 192 -7.54 -6.70 11.24
N THR A 193 -6.71 -5.97 11.96
CA THR A 193 -7.07 -4.65 12.50
C THR A 193 -7.44 -3.66 11.41
N ASP A 194 -6.64 -3.57 10.34
CA ASP A 194 -6.91 -2.69 9.22
C ASP A 194 -8.18 -3.08 8.46
N LEU A 195 -8.40 -4.38 8.24
CA LEU A 195 -9.59 -4.86 7.54
C LEU A 195 -10.87 -4.65 8.36
N LYS A 196 -10.84 -4.87 9.67
CA LYS A 196 -11.98 -4.57 10.55
C LYS A 196 -12.33 -3.08 10.52
N TYR A 197 -11.33 -2.21 10.60
CA TYR A 197 -11.56 -0.77 10.43
C TYR A 197 -12.27 -0.46 9.11
N ALA A 198 -11.81 -1.03 8.01
CA ALA A 198 -12.38 -0.80 6.68
C ALA A 198 -13.84 -1.25 6.61
N ILE A 199 -14.16 -2.45 7.12
CA ILE A 199 -15.51 -3.02 7.16
C ILE A 199 -16.46 -2.14 7.97
N GLU A 200 -16.00 -1.57 9.09
CA GLU A 200 -16.78 -0.70 9.95
C GLU A 200 -17.01 0.70 9.36
N ASN A 201 -16.11 1.20 8.53
CA ASN A 201 -16.10 2.60 8.12
C ASN A 201 -16.43 2.83 6.63
N ILE A 202 -16.41 1.80 5.79
CA ILE A 202 -16.86 1.92 4.40
C ILE A 202 -18.33 1.51 4.33
N PRO A 203 -19.26 2.43 4.00
CA PRO A 203 -20.66 2.06 3.79
C PRO A 203 -20.83 1.04 2.64
N GLY A 204 -21.76 0.12 2.76
CA GLY A 204 -22.02 -0.89 1.73
C GLY A 204 -22.44 -0.31 0.37
N ASP A 205 -23.04 0.88 0.37
CA ASP A 205 -23.49 1.62 -0.81
C ASP A 205 -22.51 2.71 -1.28
N ALA A 206 -21.32 2.82 -0.66
CA ALA A 206 -20.33 3.84 -1.03
C ALA A 206 -19.93 3.75 -2.51
N TYR A 207 -19.80 2.55 -3.02
CA TYR A 207 -19.40 2.25 -4.39
C TYR A 207 -20.26 1.12 -4.96
N PRO A 208 -21.50 1.40 -5.39
CA PRO A 208 -22.40 0.38 -5.91
C PRO A 208 -21.82 -0.26 -7.17
N LYS A 209 -21.62 -1.56 -7.12
CA LYS A 209 -21.02 -2.34 -8.21
C LYS A 209 -21.92 -2.45 -9.45
N ALA A 210 -23.22 -2.42 -9.27
CA ALA A 210 -24.17 -2.52 -10.38
C ALA A 210 -23.93 -1.48 -11.48
N ASP A 211 -23.23 -0.39 -11.14
CA ASP A 211 -22.83 0.63 -12.09
C ASP A 211 -21.30 0.76 -12.08
N TYR A 212 -20.62 0.00 -12.93
CA TYR A 212 -19.15 0.03 -13.04
C TYR A 212 -18.60 1.44 -13.35
N THR A 213 -19.43 2.33 -13.89
CA THR A 213 -19.03 3.72 -14.15
C THR A 213 -18.95 4.56 -12.86
N LYS A 214 -19.56 4.10 -11.79
CA LYS A 214 -19.55 4.76 -10.47
C LYS A 214 -18.55 4.16 -9.51
N ASN A 215 -18.29 2.84 -9.61
CA ASN A 215 -17.29 2.21 -8.76
C ASN A 215 -15.88 2.72 -9.05
N ASP A 216 -15.56 2.91 -10.32
CA ASP A 216 -14.29 3.49 -10.77
C ASP A 216 -13.03 2.76 -10.21
N GLY A 217 -13.17 1.48 -9.85
CA GLY A 217 -12.10 0.64 -9.32
C GLY A 217 -11.78 0.83 -7.83
N HIS A 218 -12.60 1.55 -7.10
CA HIS A 218 -12.44 1.72 -5.65
C HIS A 218 -12.69 0.43 -4.86
N ILE A 219 -11.98 0.28 -3.75
CA ILE A 219 -12.21 -0.80 -2.81
C ILE A 219 -13.54 -0.58 -2.08
N THR A 220 -14.40 -1.60 -2.10
CA THR A 220 -15.68 -1.60 -1.40
C THR A 220 -15.55 -2.23 -0.01
N LYS A 221 -16.56 -2.03 0.86
CA LYS A 221 -16.71 -2.78 2.11
C LYS A 221 -16.60 -4.29 1.86
N TYR A 222 -17.31 -4.77 0.86
CA TYR A 222 -17.35 -6.19 0.50
C TYR A 222 -16.01 -6.75 0.02
N ALA A 223 -15.17 -5.92 -0.60
CA ALA A 223 -13.81 -6.30 -0.94
C ALA A 223 -12.94 -6.50 0.32
N ALA A 224 -13.10 -5.62 1.33
CA ALA A 224 -12.42 -5.77 2.61
C ALA A 224 -12.89 -7.01 3.38
N GLU A 225 -14.20 -7.31 3.36
CA GLU A 225 -14.79 -8.52 3.96
C GLU A 225 -14.28 -9.81 3.29
N ALA A 226 -14.25 -9.85 1.97
CA ALA A 226 -13.70 -10.99 1.24
C ALA A 226 -12.21 -11.20 1.52
N LEU A 227 -11.45 -10.11 1.64
CA LEU A 227 -10.03 -10.17 1.99
C LEU A 227 -9.80 -10.63 3.43
N LEU A 228 -10.64 -10.20 4.38
CA LEU A 228 -10.61 -10.66 5.77
C LEU A 228 -10.84 -12.17 5.87
N ALA A 229 -11.87 -12.68 5.19
CA ALA A 229 -12.14 -14.12 5.15
C ALA A 229 -10.98 -14.90 4.51
N ARG A 230 -10.38 -14.39 3.44
CA ARG A 230 -9.22 -15.00 2.80
C ARG A 230 -7.99 -15.01 3.72
N ALA A 231 -7.71 -13.92 4.42
CA ALA A 231 -6.63 -13.85 5.39
C ALA A 231 -6.85 -14.82 6.56
N TYR A 232 -8.08 -14.91 7.06
CA TYR A 232 -8.49 -15.86 8.10
C TYR A 232 -8.26 -17.31 7.67
N LEU A 233 -8.70 -17.70 6.48
CA LEU A 233 -8.51 -19.05 5.95
C LEU A 233 -7.04 -19.40 5.78
N PHE A 234 -6.23 -18.46 5.30
CA PHE A 234 -4.79 -18.69 5.19
C PHE A 234 -4.16 -18.86 6.58
N TYR A 235 -4.48 -17.96 7.52
CA TYR A 235 -3.92 -18.01 8.87
C TYR A 235 -4.25 -19.31 9.57
N THR A 236 -5.53 -19.69 9.60
CA THR A 236 -5.97 -20.92 10.27
C THR A 236 -5.46 -22.18 9.60
N GLY A 237 -5.39 -22.20 8.27
CA GLY A 237 -4.84 -23.34 7.51
C GLY A 237 -3.34 -23.51 7.71
N TYR A 238 -2.59 -22.44 7.87
CA TYR A 238 -1.14 -22.47 8.02
C TYR A 238 -0.71 -22.68 9.48
N TYR A 239 -1.34 -21.98 10.43
CA TYR A 239 -0.94 -22.05 11.85
C TYR A 239 -1.73 -23.09 12.65
N GLY A 240 -2.84 -23.60 12.15
CA GLY A 240 -3.69 -24.58 12.85
C GLY A 240 -4.43 -24.01 14.07
N GLU A 241 -4.55 -22.69 14.17
CA GLU A 241 -5.21 -21.98 15.27
C GLU A 241 -5.97 -20.76 14.75
N GLU A 242 -6.93 -20.24 15.52
CA GLU A 242 -7.63 -19.00 15.17
C GLU A 242 -6.79 -17.77 15.55
N PRO A 243 -6.83 -16.68 14.73
CA PRO A 243 -6.24 -15.40 15.12
C PRO A 243 -7.03 -14.79 16.29
N VAL A 244 -6.36 -13.96 17.08
CA VAL A 244 -7.01 -13.29 18.25
C VAL A 244 -8.01 -12.23 17.79
N GLU A 245 -7.74 -11.58 16.66
CA GLU A 245 -8.51 -10.43 16.17
C GLU A 245 -9.80 -10.82 15.46
N VAL A 246 -9.90 -12.03 14.93
CA VAL A 246 -11.03 -12.48 14.10
C VAL A 246 -11.39 -13.92 14.42
N THR A 247 -12.62 -14.12 14.83
CA THR A 247 -13.20 -15.44 15.05
C THR A 247 -13.73 -16.03 13.74
N ARG A 248 -13.92 -17.36 13.72
CA ARG A 248 -14.58 -18.05 12.61
C ARG A 248 -15.97 -17.47 12.30
N ALA A 249 -16.72 -17.12 13.34
CA ALA A 249 -18.06 -16.55 13.17
C ALA A 249 -18.02 -15.19 12.47
N GLU A 250 -17.08 -14.32 12.82
CA GLU A 250 -16.89 -13.02 12.15
C GLU A 250 -16.47 -13.20 10.70
N ALA A 251 -15.51 -14.10 10.42
CA ALA A 251 -15.08 -14.39 9.06
C ALA A 251 -16.21 -14.98 8.19
N LEU A 252 -17.06 -15.83 8.76
CA LEU A 252 -18.24 -16.36 8.08
C LEU A 252 -19.27 -15.26 7.82
N ALA A 253 -19.59 -14.45 8.83
CA ALA A 253 -20.53 -13.34 8.69
C ALA A 253 -20.10 -12.34 7.60
N ALA A 254 -18.81 -12.05 7.48
CA ALA A 254 -18.27 -11.20 6.40
C ALA A 254 -18.56 -11.78 5.02
N VAL A 255 -18.35 -13.09 4.80
CA VAL A 255 -18.69 -13.74 3.53
C VAL A 255 -20.18 -13.76 3.26
N GLU A 256 -20.99 -14.01 4.28
CA GLU A 256 -22.46 -14.00 4.18
C GLU A 256 -22.99 -12.61 3.83
N ASP A 257 -22.39 -11.52 4.38
CA ASP A 257 -22.74 -10.15 4.02
C ASP A 257 -22.42 -9.84 2.53
N VAL A 258 -21.25 -10.28 2.05
CA VAL A 258 -20.91 -10.17 0.61
C VAL A 258 -21.95 -10.86 -0.28
N ILE A 259 -22.39 -12.07 0.10
CA ILE A 259 -23.38 -12.83 -0.67
C ILE A 259 -24.73 -12.14 -0.59
N ALA A 260 -25.17 -11.73 0.60
CA ALA A 260 -26.45 -11.10 0.83
C ALA A 260 -26.60 -9.72 0.16
N SER A 261 -25.48 -9.03 -0.06
CA SER A 261 -25.47 -7.73 -0.74
C SER A 261 -26.07 -7.77 -2.15
N GLY A 262 -25.95 -8.91 -2.84
CA GLY A 262 -26.35 -9.04 -4.25
C GLY A 262 -25.48 -8.24 -5.23
N GLU A 263 -24.46 -7.53 -4.74
CA GLU A 263 -23.56 -6.68 -5.55
C GLU A 263 -22.55 -7.51 -6.36
N TYR A 264 -22.37 -8.78 -6.02
CA TYR A 264 -21.37 -9.65 -6.61
C TYR A 264 -21.98 -10.99 -7.04
N GLY A 265 -21.51 -11.51 -8.15
CA GLY A 265 -21.95 -12.80 -8.66
C GLY A 265 -20.89 -13.44 -9.53
N LEU A 266 -21.06 -14.73 -9.79
CA LEU A 266 -20.21 -15.45 -10.73
C LEU A 266 -20.66 -15.14 -12.16
N VAL A 267 -19.70 -14.91 -13.05
CA VAL A 267 -20.00 -14.76 -14.49
C VAL A 267 -20.50 -16.09 -15.04
N PRO A 268 -21.72 -16.16 -15.61
CA PRO A 268 -22.34 -17.43 -16.00
C PRO A 268 -21.55 -18.25 -17.01
N GLN A 269 -20.76 -17.58 -17.85
CA GLN A 269 -19.93 -18.24 -18.87
C GLN A 269 -18.47 -17.85 -18.68
N PHE A 270 -17.62 -18.80 -18.34
CA PHE A 270 -16.19 -18.61 -18.09
C PHE A 270 -15.47 -17.81 -19.19
N LYS A 271 -15.79 -18.08 -20.46
CA LYS A 271 -15.22 -17.34 -21.60
C LYS A 271 -15.42 -15.82 -21.53
N ASN A 272 -16.42 -15.35 -20.78
CA ASN A 272 -16.76 -13.93 -20.68
C ASN A 272 -15.92 -13.19 -19.63
N LEU A 273 -15.06 -13.88 -18.86
CA LEU A 273 -14.13 -13.27 -17.92
C LEU A 273 -13.01 -12.49 -18.61
N TRP A 274 -12.65 -12.82 -19.84
CA TRP A 274 -11.42 -12.35 -20.49
C TRP A 274 -11.60 -11.20 -21.51
N PRO A 275 -12.68 -11.08 -22.27
CA PRO A 275 -12.84 -10.00 -23.25
C PRO A 275 -13.01 -8.64 -22.58
N ALA A 276 -12.46 -7.59 -23.19
CA ALA A 276 -12.65 -6.21 -22.72
C ALA A 276 -14.14 -5.80 -22.64
N SER A 277 -15.02 -6.49 -23.40
CA SER A 277 -16.47 -6.32 -23.35
C SER A 277 -17.13 -7.04 -22.17
N SER A 278 -16.40 -7.84 -21.39
CA SER A 278 -16.94 -8.62 -20.26
C SER A 278 -17.49 -7.73 -19.15
N ALA A 279 -16.91 -6.54 -18.97
CA ALA A 279 -17.46 -5.52 -18.06
C ALA A 279 -18.93 -5.17 -18.38
N LYS A 280 -19.30 -5.19 -19.68
CA LYS A 280 -20.68 -4.94 -20.12
C LYS A 280 -21.60 -6.17 -20.00
N VAL A 281 -21.03 -7.36 -19.89
CA VAL A 281 -21.80 -8.62 -19.75
C VAL A 281 -22.17 -8.86 -18.29
N ALA A 282 -21.34 -8.43 -17.36
CA ALA A 282 -21.64 -8.46 -15.93
C ALA A 282 -22.83 -7.54 -15.53
N GLU A 283 -23.15 -6.53 -16.35
CA GLU A 283 -24.30 -5.65 -16.14
C GLU A 283 -25.68 -6.30 -16.46
N LYS A 284 -25.69 -7.44 -17.13
CA LYS A 284 -26.92 -8.09 -17.64
C LYS A 284 -27.21 -9.46 -17.02
N GLY A 285 -26.42 -9.87 -16.07
CA GLY A 285 -26.58 -11.11 -15.30
C GLY A 285 -26.91 -10.85 -13.84
#